data_37a801db60615f9aff2fbdef052fe2ed
#
_entry.id   37a801db60615f9aff2fbdef052fe2ed
#
_cell.length_a   1.000
_cell.length_b   1.000
_cell.length_c   1.000
_cell.angle_alpha   90.00
_cell.angle_beta   90.00
_cell.angle_gamma   90.00
#
_symmetry.space_group_name_H-M   'P 1'
#
loop_
_entity.id
_entity.type
_entity.pdbx_description
1 polymer ?
#
loop_
_entity_poly.entity_id
_entity_poly.type
_entity_poly.pdbx_seq_one_letter_code
_entity_poly.pdbx_strand_id
1 'polypeptide(L)'
;MHLIVLEYAKWLVNARNFSKSTIETYLRAVNALDDYVKDITFGSRWVEFPHTIELDDIEEFAEREKLRGKKVTTVNNYLAGIKVFFKFCAHKWLQVMDYRRILFAKEPDYHIEALEEKDMKKLLEFMKTDKSKEELVRLRDYAMWLVLTYWGLRVGEMIQLKVEHIKENLQIIWKGNNRRLVYLYSDYIKVIELYLFLRRRYKIHSEYVFVSHSNNSKWKPLNRCSVEKIIRTAWNKVGVKVRPHKLRHTCATQMLEHGGEIAYIWQILGHKNLKTTQTYLDYSNAKLRNTQFLIPRV
;
A
#
# COMPACT_ATOMS: atom_id res chain seq x y z
N MET A 1 -11.27 27.94 -0.19
CA MET A 1 -9.86 27.45 -0.17
C MET A 1 -8.93 28.65 -0.29
N HIS A 2 -8.02 28.81 0.66
CA HIS A 2 -7.09 29.94 0.69
C HIS A 2 -6.07 29.87 -0.44
N LEU A 3 -5.60 31.06 -0.91
CA LEU A 3 -4.58 31.17 -1.95
C LEU A 3 -3.29 30.42 -1.57
N ILE A 4 -2.90 30.45 -0.29
CA ILE A 4 -1.72 29.76 0.22
C ILE A 4 -1.80 28.23 0.06
N VAL A 5 -3.00 27.64 0.13
CA VAL A 5 -3.20 26.19 -0.08
C VAL A 5 -3.01 25.83 -1.56
N LEU A 6 -3.39 26.74 -2.48
CA LEU A 6 -3.12 26.55 -3.91
C LEU A 6 -1.63 26.65 -4.24
N GLU A 7 -0.92 27.58 -3.61
CA GLU A 7 0.54 27.70 -3.75
C GLU A 7 1.24 26.47 -3.16
N TYR A 8 0.77 25.98 -2.02
CA TYR A 8 1.26 24.72 -1.42
C TYR A 8 1.08 23.53 -2.35
N ALA A 9 -0.09 23.40 -2.99
CA ALA A 9 -0.34 22.35 -3.96
C ALA A 9 0.68 22.39 -5.13
N LYS A 10 0.93 23.59 -5.70
CA LYS A 10 1.95 23.79 -6.73
C LYS A 10 3.36 23.44 -6.24
N TRP A 11 3.69 23.82 -5.02
CA TRP A 11 4.99 23.52 -4.41
C TRP A 11 5.20 22.02 -4.19
N LEU A 12 4.18 21.29 -3.74
CA LEU A 12 4.24 19.83 -3.57
C LEU A 12 4.54 19.11 -4.89
N VAL A 13 3.95 19.59 -5.99
CA VAL A 13 4.18 19.03 -7.33
C VAL A 13 5.60 19.34 -7.81
N ASN A 14 6.01 20.60 -7.76
CA ASN A 14 7.20 21.08 -8.46
C ASN A 14 8.51 20.93 -7.65
N ALA A 15 8.47 21.21 -6.35
CA ALA A 15 9.69 21.33 -5.56
C ALA A 15 10.10 20.05 -4.81
N ARG A 16 9.24 19.03 -4.69
CA ARG A 16 9.49 17.88 -3.81
C ARG A 16 9.28 16.52 -4.46
N ASN A 17 8.88 16.44 -5.72
CA ASN A 17 8.64 15.17 -6.42
C ASN A 17 7.78 14.17 -5.61
N PHE A 18 6.81 14.67 -4.84
CA PHE A 18 5.89 13.80 -4.12
C PHE A 18 5.00 13.02 -5.10
N SER A 19 4.62 11.81 -4.72
CA SER A 19 3.66 11.05 -5.53
C SER A 19 2.29 11.72 -5.49
N LYS A 20 1.50 11.53 -6.55
CA LYS A 20 0.12 12.04 -6.63
C LYS A 20 -0.68 11.68 -5.38
N SER A 21 -0.60 10.44 -4.90
CA SER A 21 -1.30 10.01 -3.69
C SER A 21 -0.82 10.70 -2.41
N THR A 22 0.47 11.04 -2.32
CA THR A 22 1.01 11.81 -1.18
C THR A 22 0.49 13.23 -1.21
N ILE A 23 0.48 13.86 -2.39
CA ILE A 23 -0.05 15.21 -2.60
C ILE A 23 -1.53 15.27 -2.20
N GLU A 24 -2.34 14.34 -2.70
CA GLU A 24 -3.76 14.24 -2.35
C GLU A 24 -3.99 14.06 -0.85
N THR A 25 -3.15 13.25 -0.19
CA THR A 25 -3.24 13.03 1.27
C THR A 25 -2.89 14.30 2.04
N TYR A 26 -1.84 15.01 1.67
CA TYR A 26 -1.40 16.24 2.34
C TYR A 26 -2.38 17.38 2.12
N LEU A 27 -2.91 17.54 0.91
CA LEU A 27 -3.94 18.55 0.65
C LEU A 27 -5.22 18.25 1.43
N ARG A 28 -5.62 16.98 1.52
CA ARG A 28 -6.78 16.60 2.34
C ARG A 28 -6.57 16.93 3.81
N ALA A 29 -5.35 16.76 4.33
CA ALA A 29 -5.03 17.10 5.72
C ALA A 29 -5.15 18.61 5.98
N VAL A 30 -4.60 19.44 5.08
CA VAL A 30 -4.67 20.89 5.20
C VAL A 30 -6.11 21.40 5.06
N ASN A 31 -6.87 20.85 4.11
CA ASN A 31 -8.28 21.23 3.94
C ASN A 31 -9.11 20.82 5.17
N ALA A 32 -8.83 19.66 5.78
CA ALA A 32 -9.53 19.24 7.00
C ALA A 32 -9.23 20.17 8.20
N LEU A 33 -7.99 20.69 8.30
CA LEU A 33 -7.64 21.70 9.29
C LEU A 33 -8.30 23.05 8.98
N ASP A 34 -8.31 23.46 7.72
CA ASP A 34 -8.98 24.69 7.24
C ASP A 34 -10.48 24.66 7.58
N ASP A 35 -11.16 23.54 7.29
CA ASP A 35 -12.56 23.34 7.64
C ASP A 35 -12.80 23.36 9.16
N TYR A 36 -11.89 22.72 9.93
CA TYR A 36 -11.96 22.72 11.40
C TYR A 36 -11.89 24.14 11.97
N VAL A 37 -10.90 24.94 11.56
CA VAL A 37 -10.74 26.31 12.05
C VAL A 37 -11.94 27.17 11.68
N LYS A 38 -12.49 26.99 10.49
CA LYS A 38 -13.70 27.67 10.07
C LYS A 38 -14.88 27.35 10.97
N ASP A 39 -15.06 26.07 11.33
CA ASP A 39 -16.15 25.61 12.18
C ASP A 39 -16.05 26.20 13.61
N ILE A 40 -14.87 26.07 14.26
CA ILE A 40 -14.71 26.46 15.66
C ILE A 40 -14.70 27.99 15.89
N THR A 41 -14.32 28.75 14.86
CA THR A 41 -14.20 30.21 14.97
C THR A 41 -15.37 30.95 14.31
N PHE A 42 -16.39 30.23 13.86
CA PHE A 42 -17.47 30.82 13.05
C PHE A 42 -16.95 31.68 11.88
N GLY A 43 -15.78 31.30 11.36
CA GLY A 43 -15.11 31.99 10.27
C GLY A 43 -14.25 33.19 10.66
N SER A 44 -14.24 33.66 11.91
CA SER A 44 -13.50 34.87 12.31
C SER A 44 -11.97 34.73 12.14
N ARG A 45 -11.37 33.65 12.59
CA ARG A 45 -9.92 33.35 12.42
C ARG A 45 -9.59 32.75 11.07
N TRP A 46 -10.61 32.27 10.35
CA TRP A 46 -10.42 31.64 9.05
C TRP A 46 -9.85 32.59 7.99
N VAL A 47 -10.18 33.89 8.06
CA VAL A 47 -9.70 34.92 7.11
C VAL A 47 -8.18 35.05 7.15
N GLU A 48 -7.57 34.87 8.31
CA GLU A 48 -6.14 35.02 8.55
C GLU A 48 -5.37 33.69 8.53
N PHE A 49 -6.02 32.60 8.09
CA PHE A 49 -5.36 31.30 7.94
C PHE A 49 -4.14 31.41 7.00
N PRO A 50 -2.95 30.88 7.30
CA PRO A 50 -2.60 30.04 8.46
C PRO A 50 -1.98 30.79 9.65
N HIS A 51 -1.96 32.13 9.64
CA HIS A 51 -1.21 32.94 10.62
C HIS A 51 -1.75 32.85 12.04
N THR A 52 -3.04 32.62 12.18
CA THR A 52 -3.74 32.55 13.48
C THR A 52 -3.77 31.16 14.10
N ILE A 53 -3.15 30.17 13.44
CA ILE A 53 -3.14 28.79 13.92
C ILE A 53 -2.03 28.60 14.95
N GLU A 54 -2.39 28.13 16.11
CA GLU A 54 -1.46 27.77 17.18
C GLU A 54 -1.34 26.25 17.32
N LEU A 55 -0.42 25.80 18.20
CA LEU A 55 -0.21 24.37 18.42
C LEU A 55 -1.48 23.73 19.00
N ASP A 56 -2.13 24.41 19.94
CA ASP A 56 -3.33 23.94 20.63
C ASP A 56 -4.47 23.67 19.62
N ASP A 57 -4.63 24.50 18.61
CA ASP A 57 -5.62 24.27 17.54
C ASP A 57 -5.36 22.94 16.80
N ILE A 58 -4.08 22.58 16.61
CA ILE A 58 -3.70 21.33 15.92
C ILE A 58 -3.91 20.12 16.84
N GLU A 59 -3.64 20.27 18.12
CA GLU A 59 -3.87 19.22 19.12
C GLU A 59 -5.37 18.96 19.29
N GLU A 60 -6.19 19.99 19.43
CA GLU A 60 -7.65 19.89 19.47
C GLU A 60 -8.23 19.31 18.18
N PHE A 61 -7.72 19.73 17.02
CA PHE A 61 -8.08 19.12 15.72
C PHE A 61 -7.80 17.61 15.72
N ALA A 62 -6.61 17.22 16.19
CA ALA A 62 -6.23 15.80 16.22
C ALA A 62 -7.12 14.99 17.19
N GLU A 63 -7.50 15.56 18.33
CA GLU A 63 -8.42 14.95 19.29
C GLU A 63 -9.83 14.82 18.69
N ARG A 64 -10.36 15.89 18.11
CA ARG A 64 -11.66 15.88 17.42
C ARG A 64 -11.73 14.79 16.34
N GLU A 65 -10.68 14.64 15.56
CA GLU A 65 -10.62 13.62 14.51
C GLU A 65 -10.58 12.18 15.09
N LYS A 66 -9.95 11.99 16.26
CA LYS A 66 -10.02 10.72 17.02
C LYS A 66 -11.43 10.46 17.54
N LEU A 67 -12.07 11.46 18.15
CA LEU A 67 -13.47 11.36 18.64
C LEU A 67 -14.47 11.06 17.50
N ARG A 68 -14.19 11.52 16.29
CA ARG A 68 -14.95 11.15 15.08
C ARG A 68 -14.69 9.71 14.60
N GLY A 69 -13.94 8.92 15.36
CA GLY A 69 -13.66 7.51 15.07
C GLY A 69 -12.52 7.26 14.07
N LYS A 70 -11.71 8.27 13.74
CA LYS A 70 -10.54 8.05 12.88
C LYS A 70 -9.43 7.32 13.65
N LYS A 71 -8.79 6.39 12.96
CA LYS A 71 -7.64 5.66 13.52
C LYS A 71 -6.47 6.60 13.76
N VAL A 72 -5.66 6.31 14.79
CA VAL A 72 -4.44 7.06 15.13
C VAL A 72 -3.51 7.22 13.91
N THR A 73 -3.33 6.17 13.11
CA THR A 73 -2.55 6.21 11.86
C THR A 73 -3.10 7.23 10.85
N THR A 74 -4.42 7.41 10.78
CA THR A 74 -5.05 8.39 9.89
C THR A 74 -4.82 9.81 10.42
N VAL A 75 -4.95 10.00 11.73
CA VAL A 75 -4.68 11.28 12.39
C VAL A 75 -3.20 11.66 12.23
N ASN A 76 -2.28 10.72 12.44
CA ASN A 76 -0.85 10.94 12.21
C ASN A 76 -0.53 11.31 10.75
N ASN A 77 -1.24 10.73 9.78
CA ASN A 77 -1.11 11.13 8.37
C ASN A 77 -1.59 12.56 8.13
N TYR A 78 -2.64 13.00 8.82
CA TYR A 78 -3.08 14.39 8.79
C TYR A 78 -2.03 15.31 9.39
N LEU A 79 -1.55 15.00 10.60
CA LEU A 79 -0.49 15.77 11.25
C LEU A 79 0.79 15.86 10.40
N ALA A 80 1.15 14.78 9.69
CA ALA A 80 2.28 14.80 8.76
C ALA A 80 2.05 15.79 7.60
N GLY A 81 0.86 15.80 7.00
CA GLY A 81 0.50 16.75 5.95
C GLY A 81 0.49 18.19 6.44
N ILE A 82 -0.08 18.43 7.62
CA ILE A 82 -0.11 19.74 8.29
C ILE A 82 1.30 20.23 8.62
N LYS A 83 2.14 19.36 9.18
CA LYS A 83 3.56 19.68 9.46
C LYS A 83 4.33 20.10 8.21
N VAL A 84 4.11 19.43 7.08
CA VAL A 84 4.73 19.79 5.80
C VAL A 84 4.18 21.12 5.27
N PHE A 85 2.90 21.41 5.49
CA PHE A 85 2.29 22.68 5.12
C PHE A 85 2.89 23.86 5.91
N PHE A 86 2.97 23.76 7.24
CA PHE A 86 3.60 24.80 8.05
C PHE A 86 5.09 24.97 7.75
N LYS A 87 5.79 23.86 7.42
CA LYS A 87 7.17 23.94 6.91
C LYS A 87 7.25 24.73 5.60
N PHE A 88 6.30 24.56 4.69
CA PHE A 88 6.20 25.35 3.46
C PHE A 88 5.93 26.82 3.77
N CYS A 89 4.99 27.13 4.68
CA CYS A 89 4.69 28.50 5.10
C CYS A 89 5.93 29.19 5.69
N ALA A 90 6.64 28.54 6.59
CA ALA A 90 7.89 29.04 7.17
C ALA A 90 8.97 29.27 6.09
N HIS A 91 9.05 28.42 5.09
CA HIS A 91 9.97 28.61 3.95
C HIS A 91 9.60 29.80 3.05
N LYS A 92 8.34 30.21 3.09
CA LYS A 92 7.83 31.43 2.43
C LYS A 92 7.96 32.67 3.32
N TRP A 93 8.67 32.57 4.43
CA TRP A 93 8.85 33.67 5.40
C TRP A 93 7.54 34.18 6.04
N LEU A 94 6.50 33.33 6.02
CA LEU A 94 5.26 33.67 6.70
C LEU A 94 5.43 33.46 8.22
N GLN A 95 4.90 34.39 9.01
CA GLN A 95 4.81 34.22 10.46
C GLN A 95 3.73 33.20 10.77
N VAL A 96 4.15 32.01 11.16
CA VAL A 96 3.29 30.88 11.51
C VAL A 96 3.93 30.11 12.68
N MET A 97 3.14 29.27 13.32
CA MET A 97 3.64 28.41 14.39
C MET A 97 4.84 27.56 13.95
N ASP A 98 5.69 27.19 14.90
CA ASP A 98 6.82 26.29 14.62
C ASP A 98 6.33 24.86 14.39
N TYR A 99 6.38 24.42 13.11
CA TYR A 99 5.96 23.09 12.70
C TYR A 99 6.71 21.94 13.39
N ARG A 100 7.90 22.18 13.95
CA ARG A 100 8.69 21.16 14.68
C ARG A 100 8.00 20.70 15.94
N ARG A 101 7.18 21.56 16.55
CA ARG A 101 6.39 21.28 17.76
C ARG A 101 5.24 20.29 17.52
N ILE A 102 4.81 20.07 16.28
CA ILE A 102 3.76 19.10 15.96
C ILE A 102 4.29 17.68 16.24
N LEU A 103 3.73 17.02 17.23
CA LEU A 103 4.06 15.65 17.64
C LEU A 103 3.04 14.66 17.07
N PHE A 104 3.51 13.44 16.83
CA PHE A 104 2.64 12.35 16.41
C PHE A 104 2.19 11.54 17.63
N ALA A 105 0.93 11.09 17.60
CA ALA A 105 0.46 10.17 18.61
C ALA A 105 1.15 8.81 18.44
N LYS A 106 1.44 8.14 19.57
CA LYS A 106 1.98 6.79 19.57
C LYS A 106 0.98 5.85 18.89
N GLU A 107 1.42 5.19 17.85
CA GLU A 107 0.61 4.19 17.17
C GLU A 107 0.62 2.89 18.00
N PRO A 108 -0.53 2.22 18.14
CA PRO A 108 -0.54 0.90 18.74
C PRO A 108 0.25 -0.05 17.83
N ASP A 109 0.95 -1.00 18.44
CA ASP A 109 1.65 -2.05 17.71
C ASP A 109 0.62 -2.92 17.00
N TYR A 110 0.55 -2.78 15.66
CA TYR A 110 -0.31 -3.59 14.83
C TYR A 110 0.43 -4.86 14.42
N HIS A 111 0.07 -5.94 15.03
CA HIS A 111 0.46 -7.25 14.52
C HIS A 111 -0.42 -7.61 13.32
N ILE A 112 0.20 -7.69 12.15
CA ILE A 112 -0.48 -8.21 10.96
C ILE A 112 -0.20 -9.71 10.92
N GLU A 113 -1.15 -10.51 11.35
CA GLU A 113 -1.05 -11.97 11.24
C GLU A 113 -0.96 -12.40 9.77
N ALA A 114 -0.01 -13.27 9.46
CA ALA A 114 0.05 -13.95 8.17
C ALA A 114 -1.22 -14.82 7.98
N LEU A 115 -1.51 -15.19 6.74
CA LEU A 115 -2.53 -16.19 6.47
C LEU A 115 -1.98 -17.58 6.81
N GLU A 116 -2.79 -18.38 7.46
CA GLU A 116 -2.47 -19.77 7.64
C GLU A 116 -2.44 -20.51 6.30
N GLU A 117 -1.62 -21.54 6.20
CA GLU A 117 -1.45 -22.32 4.96
C GLU A 117 -2.78 -22.90 4.47
N LYS A 118 -3.62 -23.41 5.41
CA LYS A 118 -4.96 -23.91 5.08
C LYS A 118 -5.87 -22.88 4.43
N ASP A 119 -5.79 -21.61 4.89
CA ASP A 119 -6.60 -20.52 4.37
C ASP A 119 -6.07 -20.05 3.01
N MET A 120 -4.77 -20.06 2.83
CA MET A 120 -4.16 -19.82 1.53
C MET A 120 -4.56 -20.85 0.49
N LYS A 121 -4.55 -22.14 0.85
CA LYS A 121 -4.98 -23.23 -0.02
C LYS A 121 -6.45 -23.08 -0.42
N LYS A 122 -7.35 -22.76 0.53
CA LYS A 122 -8.77 -22.50 0.25
C LYS A 122 -8.98 -21.36 -0.72
N LEU A 123 -8.31 -20.23 -0.50
CA LEU A 123 -8.41 -19.07 -1.36
C LEU A 123 -7.86 -19.35 -2.76
N LEU A 124 -6.73 -20.05 -2.85
CA LEU A 124 -6.11 -20.44 -4.10
C LEU A 124 -7.03 -21.37 -4.93
N GLU A 125 -7.59 -22.38 -4.28
CA GLU A 125 -8.51 -23.30 -4.93
C GLU A 125 -9.79 -22.58 -5.41
N PHE A 126 -10.36 -21.70 -4.59
CA PHE A 126 -11.47 -20.88 -5.01
C PHE A 126 -11.12 -20.03 -6.25
N MET A 127 -9.99 -19.35 -6.25
CA MET A 127 -9.58 -18.50 -7.39
C MET A 127 -9.37 -19.31 -8.67
N LYS A 128 -8.91 -20.56 -8.54
CA LYS A 128 -8.69 -21.49 -9.65
C LYS A 128 -10.01 -22.05 -10.20
N THR A 129 -11.00 -22.31 -9.36
CA THR A 129 -12.18 -23.11 -9.70
C THR A 129 -13.48 -22.32 -9.77
N ASP A 130 -13.47 -20.99 -9.51
CA ASP A 130 -14.68 -20.14 -9.48
C ASP A 130 -15.45 -20.16 -10.80
N LYS A 131 -16.44 -21.04 -10.88
CA LYS A 131 -17.30 -21.21 -12.08
C LYS A 131 -18.29 -20.05 -12.28
N SER A 132 -18.40 -19.10 -11.36
CA SER A 132 -19.26 -17.92 -11.52
C SER A 132 -18.69 -16.90 -12.49
N LYS A 133 -17.47 -17.09 -12.97
CA LYS A 133 -16.76 -16.20 -13.90
C LYS A 133 -16.47 -16.92 -15.22
N GLU A 134 -16.45 -16.13 -16.29
CA GLU A 134 -15.90 -16.60 -17.56
C GLU A 134 -14.45 -17.09 -17.39
N GLU A 135 -14.06 -18.09 -18.15
CA GLU A 135 -12.75 -18.73 -18.06
C GLU A 135 -11.58 -17.74 -18.11
N LEU A 136 -11.64 -16.81 -19.05
CA LEU A 136 -10.59 -15.78 -19.22
C LEU A 136 -10.46 -14.88 -17.97
N VAL A 137 -11.59 -14.48 -17.38
CA VAL A 137 -11.61 -13.65 -16.17
C VAL A 137 -11.11 -14.43 -14.96
N ARG A 138 -11.54 -15.69 -14.84
CA ARG A 138 -11.10 -16.58 -13.76
C ARG A 138 -9.60 -16.83 -13.84
N LEU A 139 -9.06 -17.11 -15.01
CA LEU A 139 -7.63 -17.35 -15.19
C LEU A 139 -6.80 -16.10 -14.94
N ARG A 140 -7.29 -14.90 -15.32
CA ARG A 140 -6.67 -13.62 -14.93
C ARG A 140 -6.59 -13.47 -13.42
N ASP A 141 -7.73 -13.70 -12.74
CA ASP A 141 -7.82 -13.49 -11.30
C ASP A 141 -6.95 -14.50 -10.54
N TYR A 142 -6.88 -15.74 -11.03
CA TYR A 142 -5.99 -16.77 -10.48
C TYR A 142 -4.51 -16.40 -10.69
N ALA A 143 -4.11 -16.00 -11.90
CA ALA A 143 -2.75 -15.55 -12.19
C ALA A 143 -2.36 -14.32 -11.35
N MET A 144 -3.28 -13.34 -11.21
CA MET A 144 -3.10 -12.18 -10.34
C MET A 144 -2.87 -12.60 -8.88
N TRP A 145 -3.63 -13.57 -8.39
CA TRP A 145 -3.49 -14.10 -7.04
C TRP A 145 -2.11 -14.73 -6.81
N LEU A 146 -1.64 -15.56 -7.75
CA LEU A 146 -0.30 -16.15 -7.69
C LEU A 146 0.81 -15.10 -7.58
N VAL A 147 0.71 -14.04 -8.38
CA VAL A 147 1.67 -12.92 -8.39
C VAL A 147 1.69 -12.20 -7.04
N LEU A 148 0.54 -11.90 -6.47
CA LEU A 148 0.46 -11.20 -5.19
C LEU A 148 0.93 -12.07 -4.01
N THR A 149 0.65 -13.37 -4.06
CA THR A 149 0.90 -14.30 -2.96
C THR A 149 2.33 -14.81 -2.96
N TYR A 150 2.85 -15.26 -4.10
CA TYR A 150 4.13 -15.96 -4.16
C TYR A 150 5.30 -15.09 -4.65
N TRP A 151 5.02 -14.04 -5.42
CA TRP A 151 6.06 -13.08 -5.81
C TRP A 151 6.11 -11.86 -4.89
N GLY A 152 5.14 -11.73 -4.01
CA GLY A 152 5.07 -10.66 -3.03
C GLY A 152 5.06 -9.26 -3.65
N LEU A 153 4.56 -9.09 -4.88
CA LEU A 153 4.47 -7.78 -5.51
C LEU A 153 3.46 -6.87 -4.80
N ARG A 154 3.75 -5.58 -4.76
CA ARG A 154 2.73 -4.59 -4.39
C ARG A 154 1.67 -4.52 -5.49
N VAL A 155 0.43 -4.21 -5.12
CA VAL A 155 -0.65 -4.03 -6.13
C VAL A 155 -0.25 -3.05 -7.21
N GLY A 156 0.39 -1.93 -6.84
CA GLY A 156 0.86 -0.95 -7.82
C GLY A 156 1.93 -1.47 -8.78
N GLU A 157 2.78 -2.39 -8.35
CA GLU A 157 3.78 -3.05 -9.16
C GLU A 157 3.13 -4.09 -10.11
N MET A 158 2.21 -4.88 -9.56
CA MET A 158 1.48 -5.89 -10.33
C MET A 158 0.63 -5.28 -11.46
N ILE A 159 -0.10 -4.20 -11.23
CA ILE A 159 -0.93 -3.57 -12.27
C ILE A 159 -0.11 -2.91 -13.38
N GLN A 160 1.16 -2.58 -13.11
CA GLN A 160 2.11 -2.04 -14.10
C GLN A 160 2.93 -3.12 -14.81
N LEU A 161 2.68 -4.40 -14.52
CA LEU A 161 3.42 -5.49 -15.10
C LEU A 161 3.12 -5.59 -16.60
N LYS A 162 4.15 -5.50 -17.43
CA LYS A 162 4.04 -5.64 -18.88
C LYS A 162 4.33 -7.06 -19.34
N VAL A 163 3.77 -7.44 -20.47
CA VAL A 163 3.95 -8.79 -21.07
C VAL A 163 5.42 -9.10 -21.33
N GLU A 164 6.18 -8.11 -21.80
CA GLU A 164 7.62 -8.24 -22.07
C GLU A 164 8.48 -8.53 -20.83
N HIS A 165 7.94 -8.23 -19.63
CA HIS A 165 8.62 -8.46 -18.36
C HIS A 165 8.48 -9.90 -17.83
N ILE A 166 7.58 -10.71 -18.41
CA ILE A 166 7.33 -12.08 -17.94
C ILE A 166 8.45 -12.98 -18.44
N LYS A 167 9.47 -13.14 -17.62
CA LYS A 167 10.64 -13.99 -17.79
C LYS A 167 10.95 -14.63 -16.45
N GLU A 168 11.83 -15.63 -16.42
CA GLU A 168 12.22 -16.30 -15.16
C GLU A 168 12.71 -15.34 -14.07
N ASN A 169 13.35 -14.23 -14.47
CA ASN A 169 13.83 -13.19 -13.59
C ASN A 169 13.11 -11.87 -13.90
N LEU A 170 12.21 -11.47 -13.02
CA LEU A 170 11.46 -10.24 -13.14
C LEU A 170 12.21 -9.10 -12.46
N GLN A 171 12.58 -8.08 -13.23
CA GLN A 171 13.14 -6.86 -12.68
C GLN A 171 12.03 -5.85 -12.38
N ILE A 172 11.83 -5.55 -11.10
CA ILE A 172 10.88 -4.53 -10.63
C ILE A 172 11.62 -3.21 -10.40
N ILE A 173 11.11 -2.16 -11.04
CA ILE A 173 11.59 -0.78 -10.85
C ILE A 173 10.57 -0.03 -10.02
N TRP A 174 11.01 0.64 -8.93
CA TRP A 174 10.12 1.46 -8.09
C TRP A 174 10.69 2.85 -7.82
N LYS A 175 9.96 3.68 -7.07
CA LYS A 175 10.31 5.08 -6.79
C LYS A 175 11.83 5.30 -6.57
N GLY A 176 12.41 6.22 -7.37
CA GLY A 176 13.82 6.61 -7.26
C GLY A 176 14.76 5.69 -8.03
N ASN A 177 14.29 5.03 -9.09
CA ASN A 177 15.06 4.12 -9.96
C ASN A 177 15.69 2.92 -9.21
N ASN A 178 15.18 2.61 -8.02
CA ASN A 178 15.61 1.42 -7.30
C ASN A 178 15.12 0.17 -8.05
N ARG A 179 15.97 -0.83 -8.20
CA ARG A 179 15.70 -2.07 -8.90
C ARG A 179 15.81 -3.24 -7.95
N ARG A 180 14.93 -4.22 -8.10
CA ARG A 180 15.07 -5.51 -7.44
C ARG A 180 14.72 -6.64 -8.40
N LEU A 181 15.33 -7.79 -8.17
CA LEU A 181 14.98 -9.02 -8.87
C LEU A 181 13.97 -9.81 -8.05
N VAL A 182 13.00 -10.37 -8.74
CA VAL A 182 12.04 -11.33 -8.19
C VAL A 182 12.14 -12.57 -9.06
N TYR A 183 12.45 -13.69 -8.44
CA TYR A 183 12.52 -14.98 -9.14
C TYR A 183 11.13 -15.57 -9.26
N LEU A 184 10.79 -16.04 -10.46
CA LEU A 184 9.45 -16.53 -10.76
C LEU A 184 9.47 -18.06 -10.81
N TYR A 185 8.49 -18.67 -10.18
CA TYR A 185 8.27 -20.10 -10.32
C TYR A 185 7.74 -20.42 -11.72
N SER A 186 8.40 -21.35 -12.42
CA SER A 186 8.06 -21.73 -13.81
C SER A 186 6.58 -22.11 -13.98
N ASP A 187 6.00 -22.82 -13.02
CA ASP A 187 4.60 -23.22 -13.09
C ASP A 187 3.62 -22.06 -13.00
N TYR A 188 3.99 -21.00 -12.27
CA TYR A 188 3.15 -19.79 -12.20
C TYR A 188 3.30 -18.94 -13.47
N ILE A 189 4.46 -18.96 -14.10
CA ILE A 189 4.67 -18.33 -15.42
C ILE A 189 3.74 -19.01 -16.45
N LYS A 190 3.66 -20.34 -16.47
CA LYS A 190 2.75 -21.09 -17.37
C LYS A 190 1.28 -20.66 -17.22
N VAL A 191 0.83 -20.37 -16.00
CA VAL A 191 -0.54 -19.88 -15.76
C VAL A 191 -0.74 -18.50 -16.40
N ILE A 192 0.24 -17.61 -16.28
CA ILE A 192 0.18 -16.29 -16.91
C ILE A 192 0.21 -16.41 -18.42
N GLU A 193 1.07 -17.27 -18.96
CA GLU A 193 1.18 -17.52 -20.41
C GLU A 193 -0.13 -18.08 -20.97
N LEU A 194 -0.79 -19.00 -20.27
CA LEU A 194 -2.10 -19.51 -20.63
C LEU A 194 -3.16 -18.40 -20.65
N TYR A 195 -3.17 -17.54 -19.63
CA TYR A 195 -4.04 -16.35 -19.64
C TYR A 195 -3.75 -15.45 -20.85
N LEU A 196 -2.49 -15.16 -21.12
CA LEU A 196 -2.08 -14.31 -22.26
C LEU A 196 -2.42 -14.96 -23.61
N PHE A 197 -2.30 -16.29 -23.71
CA PHE A 197 -2.69 -17.04 -24.89
C PHE A 197 -4.21 -16.92 -25.15
N LEU A 198 -5.04 -17.19 -24.15
CA LEU A 198 -6.49 -17.03 -24.28
C LEU A 198 -6.86 -15.58 -24.59
N ARG A 199 -6.24 -14.61 -23.94
CA ARG A 199 -6.45 -13.19 -24.22
C ARG A 199 -6.19 -12.84 -25.69
N ARG A 200 -5.14 -13.38 -26.30
CA ARG A 200 -4.85 -13.22 -27.74
C ARG A 200 -5.94 -13.84 -28.63
N ARG A 201 -6.43 -15.03 -28.27
CA ARG A 201 -7.54 -15.68 -28.99
C ARG A 201 -8.81 -14.82 -28.99
N TYR A 202 -9.07 -14.11 -27.92
CA TYR A 202 -10.18 -13.13 -27.82
C TYR A 202 -9.85 -11.76 -28.45
N LYS A 203 -8.74 -11.64 -29.20
CA LYS A 203 -8.28 -10.40 -29.86
C LYS A 203 -8.12 -9.21 -28.89
N ILE A 204 -7.70 -9.48 -27.65
CA ILE A 204 -7.48 -8.46 -26.63
C ILE A 204 -6.01 -8.08 -26.64
N HIS A 205 -5.69 -6.91 -27.18
CA HIS A 205 -4.34 -6.38 -27.27
C HIS A 205 -4.08 -5.38 -26.14
N SER A 206 -3.01 -5.59 -25.38
CA SER A 206 -2.52 -4.67 -24.35
C SER A 206 -1.07 -5.03 -24.01
N GLU A 207 -0.26 -4.02 -23.76
CA GLU A 207 1.11 -4.21 -23.26
C GLU A 207 1.14 -4.71 -21.81
N TYR A 208 0.08 -4.44 -21.03
CA TYR A 208 -0.03 -4.87 -19.63
C TYR A 208 -0.49 -6.31 -19.52
N VAL A 209 0.03 -7.01 -18.49
CA VAL A 209 -0.36 -8.40 -18.22
C VAL A 209 -1.82 -8.45 -17.77
N PHE A 210 -2.19 -7.68 -16.77
CA PHE A 210 -3.52 -7.74 -16.15
C PHE A 210 -4.41 -6.59 -16.62
N VAL A 211 -5.46 -6.92 -17.36
CA VAL A 211 -6.39 -5.95 -17.92
C VAL A 211 -7.81 -6.10 -17.39
N SER A 212 -8.56 -5.01 -17.42
CA SER A 212 -9.97 -5.01 -17.06
C SER A 212 -10.83 -5.63 -18.14
N HIS A 213 -11.79 -6.45 -17.73
CA HIS A 213 -12.84 -7.01 -18.60
C HIS A 213 -14.20 -6.33 -18.40
N SER A 214 -14.28 -5.29 -17.53
CA SER A 214 -15.51 -4.53 -17.34
C SER A 214 -15.78 -3.58 -18.51
N ASN A 215 -17.04 -3.38 -18.85
CA ASN A 215 -17.43 -2.52 -19.97
C ASN A 215 -16.90 -1.09 -19.86
N ASN A 216 -16.82 -0.52 -18.66
CA ASN A 216 -16.39 0.87 -18.43
C ASN A 216 -14.87 1.08 -18.58
N SER A 217 -14.07 0.01 -18.47
CA SER A 217 -12.61 0.09 -18.52
C SER A 217 -12.00 -1.04 -19.33
N LYS A 218 -12.73 -1.49 -20.35
CA LYS A 218 -12.39 -2.64 -21.19
C LYS A 218 -10.97 -2.52 -21.74
N TRP A 219 -10.16 -3.52 -21.48
CA TRP A 219 -8.77 -3.70 -21.91
C TRP A 219 -7.74 -2.70 -21.33
N LYS A 220 -8.16 -1.73 -20.51
CA LYS A 220 -7.22 -0.89 -19.76
C LYS A 220 -6.55 -1.71 -18.65
N PRO A 221 -5.36 -1.32 -18.17
CA PRO A 221 -4.75 -1.96 -17.01
C PRO A 221 -5.72 -2.02 -15.84
N LEU A 222 -5.67 -3.09 -15.05
CA LEU A 222 -6.40 -3.12 -13.79
C LEU A 222 -5.99 -1.93 -12.93
N ASN A 223 -6.94 -1.35 -12.23
CA ASN A 223 -6.67 -0.36 -11.21
C ASN A 223 -6.69 -1.00 -9.79
N ARG A 224 -6.17 -0.28 -8.81
CA ARG A 224 -6.08 -0.75 -7.42
C ARG A 224 -7.44 -1.15 -6.85
N CYS A 225 -8.47 -0.34 -7.08
CA CYS A 225 -9.83 -0.61 -6.58
C CYS A 225 -10.41 -1.91 -7.16
N SER A 226 -10.15 -2.18 -8.45
CA SER A 226 -10.57 -3.43 -9.09
C SER A 226 -9.90 -4.64 -8.47
N VAL A 227 -8.59 -4.59 -8.22
CA VAL A 227 -7.84 -5.66 -7.53
C VAL A 227 -8.37 -5.89 -6.12
N GLU A 228 -8.58 -4.83 -5.36
CA GLU A 228 -9.14 -4.91 -4.00
C GLU A 228 -10.56 -5.49 -4.01
N LYS A 229 -11.38 -5.15 -5.01
CA LYS A 229 -12.72 -5.72 -5.19
C LYS A 229 -12.67 -7.23 -5.49
N ILE A 230 -11.78 -7.66 -6.39
CA ILE A 230 -11.59 -9.09 -6.71
C ILE A 230 -11.21 -9.88 -5.47
N ILE A 231 -10.23 -9.40 -4.71
CA ILE A 231 -9.76 -10.05 -3.48
C ILE A 231 -10.86 -10.08 -2.41
N ARG A 232 -11.61 -8.98 -2.25
CA ARG A 232 -12.73 -8.90 -1.31
C ARG A 232 -13.86 -9.88 -1.69
N THR A 233 -14.12 -10.06 -2.97
CA THR A 233 -15.11 -11.04 -3.44
C THR A 233 -14.68 -12.45 -3.06
N ALA A 234 -13.41 -12.82 -3.28
CA ALA A 234 -12.87 -14.10 -2.87
C ALA A 234 -12.98 -14.29 -1.34
N TRP A 235 -12.59 -13.28 -0.56
CA TRP A 235 -12.74 -13.29 0.89
C TRP A 235 -14.18 -13.58 1.32
N ASN A 236 -15.15 -12.83 0.78
CA ASN A 236 -16.55 -13.00 1.16
C ASN A 236 -17.10 -14.40 0.83
N LYS A 237 -16.60 -15.02 -0.25
CA LYS A 237 -17.02 -16.38 -0.68
C LYS A 237 -16.39 -17.49 0.16
N VAL A 238 -15.13 -17.31 0.56
CA VAL A 238 -14.37 -18.34 1.29
C VAL A 238 -14.43 -18.16 2.80
N GLY A 239 -14.87 -16.97 3.28
CA GLY A 239 -14.91 -16.64 4.72
C GLY A 239 -13.56 -16.27 5.32
N VAL A 240 -12.50 -16.12 4.50
CA VAL A 240 -11.13 -15.81 4.95
C VAL A 240 -10.79 -14.35 4.69
N LYS A 241 -10.68 -13.56 5.74
CA LYS A 241 -10.40 -12.12 5.64
C LYS A 241 -9.01 -11.82 5.11
N VAL A 242 -8.92 -11.32 3.89
CA VAL A 242 -7.66 -11.05 3.20
C VAL A 242 -7.67 -9.71 2.49
N ARG A 243 -6.51 -9.05 2.48
CA ARG A 243 -6.24 -7.83 1.72
C ARG A 243 -4.93 -8.00 0.96
N PRO A 244 -4.69 -7.27 -0.14
CA PRO A 244 -3.46 -7.41 -0.91
C PRO A 244 -2.18 -7.30 -0.07
N HIS A 245 -2.16 -6.40 0.90
CA HIS A 245 -0.99 -6.21 1.76
C HIS A 245 -0.78 -7.40 2.70
N LYS A 246 -1.86 -8.06 3.15
CA LYS A 246 -1.76 -9.30 3.94
C LYS A 246 -1.17 -10.45 3.12
N LEU A 247 -1.46 -10.57 1.82
CA LEU A 247 -0.85 -11.58 0.93
C LEU A 247 0.67 -11.41 0.85
N ARG A 248 1.12 -10.18 0.65
CA ARG A 248 2.56 -9.87 0.62
C ARG A 248 3.23 -10.12 1.97
N HIS A 249 2.55 -9.81 3.06
CA HIS A 249 3.03 -10.12 4.40
C HIS A 249 3.17 -11.63 4.59
N THR A 250 2.15 -12.40 4.20
CA THR A 250 2.18 -13.87 4.24
C THR A 250 3.34 -14.43 3.42
N CYS A 251 3.59 -13.89 2.22
CA CYS A 251 4.76 -14.26 1.41
C CYS A 251 6.07 -14.07 2.17
N ALA A 252 6.25 -12.91 2.83
CA ALA A 252 7.44 -12.64 3.64
C ALA A 252 7.60 -13.61 4.82
N THR A 253 6.51 -13.84 5.56
CA THR A 253 6.48 -14.74 6.71
C THR A 253 6.81 -16.18 6.30
N GLN A 254 6.20 -16.65 5.20
CA GLN A 254 6.50 -17.99 4.67
C GLN A 254 7.95 -18.15 4.23
N MET A 255 8.53 -17.14 3.53
CA MET A 255 9.95 -17.17 3.20
C MET A 255 10.82 -17.30 4.46
N LEU A 256 10.47 -16.59 5.53
CA LEU A 256 11.20 -16.62 6.80
C LEU A 256 11.05 -17.97 7.52
N GLU A 257 9.83 -18.51 7.59
CA GLU A 257 9.52 -19.80 8.22
C GLU A 257 10.24 -20.97 7.53
N HIS A 258 10.43 -20.89 6.20
CA HIS A 258 11.15 -21.89 5.41
C HIS A 258 12.66 -21.64 5.30
N GLY A 259 13.22 -20.78 6.12
CA GLY A 259 14.66 -20.65 6.23
C GLY A 259 15.27 -19.46 5.51
N GLY A 260 14.48 -18.64 4.86
CA GLY A 260 14.97 -17.45 4.19
C GLY A 260 15.60 -16.44 5.17
N GLU A 261 16.79 -15.96 4.84
CA GLU A 261 17.43 -14.89 5.61
C GLU A 261 16.69 -13.55 5.43
N ILE A 262 16.51 -12.83 6.53
CA ILE A 262 15.74 -11.59 6.55
C ILE A 262 16.29 -10.52 5.59
N ALA A 263 17.62 -10.47 5.40
CA ALA A 263 18.28 -9.54 4.49
C ALA A 263 17.86 -9.79 3.03
N TYR A 264 17.79 -11.05 2.61
CA TYR A 264 17.35 -11.42 1.25
C TYR A 264 15.85 -11.19 1.07
N ILE A 265 15.03 -11.52 2.07
CA ILE A 265 13.59 -11.24 2.05
C ILE A 265 13.36 -9.74 1.91
N TRP A 266 14.10 -8.91 2.66
CA TRP A 266 14.07 -7.46 2.57
C TRP A 266 14.39 -6.97 1.14
N GLN A 267 15.42 -7.53 0.52
CA GLN A 267 15.84 -7.18 -0.83
C GLN A 267 14.79 -7.61 -1.88
N ILE A 268 14.28 -8.86 -1.80
CA ILE A 268 13.26 -9.39 -2.72
C ILE A 268 11.97 -8.57 -2.64
N LEU A 269 11.55 -8.18 -1.44
CA LEU A 269 10.34 -7.39 -1.25
C LEU A 269 10.56 -5.89 -1.50
N GLY A 270 11.80 -5.38 -1.51
CA GLY A 270 12.12 -3.97 -1.72
C GLY A 270 11.56 -3.07 -0.62
N HIS A 271 11.86 -3.40 0.63
CA HIS A 271 11.56 -2.55 1.77
C HIS A 271 12.61 -1.46 1.91
N LYS A 272 12.22 -0.19 2.10
CA LYS A 272 13.16 0.92 2.28
C LYS A 272 13.77 1.00 3.69
N ASN A 273 13.08 0.48 4.70
CA ASN A 273 13.50 0.51 6.10
C ASN A 273 13.54 -0.91 6.68
N LEU A 274 14.62 -1.25 7.36
CA LEU A 274 14.76 -2.46 8.17
C LEU A 274 13.60 -2.62 9.18
N LYS A 275 13.07 -1.52 9.70
CA LYS A 275 11.96 -1.52 10.65
C LYS A 275 10.69 -2.21 10.09
N THR A 276 10.45 -2.11 8.78
CA THR A 276 9.34 -2.84 8.11
C THR A 276 9.59 -4.34 8.01
N THR A 277 10.84 -4.77 8.07
CA THR A 277 11.21 -6.19 8.04
C THR A 277 11.29 -6.77 9.46
N GLN A 278 11.64 -5.97 10.45
CA GLN A 278 11.59 -6.36 11.87
C GLN A 278 10.18 -6.78 12.31
N THR A 279 9.14 -6.20 11.71
CA THR A 279 7.76 -6.64 11.94
C THR A 279 7.53 -8.13 11.59
N TYR A 280 8.37 -8.72 10.74
CA TYR A 280 8.32 -10.15 10.38
C TYR A 280 9.09 -11.03 11.37
N LEU A 281 10.04 -10.48 12.13
CA LEU A 281 10.79 -11.20 13.15
C LEU A 281 9.93 -11.60 14.34
N ASP A 282 8.95 -10.76 14.68
CA ASP A 282 8.08 -11.00 15.83
C ASP A 282 7.17 -12.23 15.64
N TYR A 283 6.97 -12.68 14.38
CA TYR A 283 6.10 -13.82 14.05
C TYR A 283 6.79 -15.19 14.00
N SER A 284 8.11 -15.22 14.02
CA SER A 284 8.82 -16.50 13.95
C SER A 284 9.26 -17.03 15.33
N ASN A 285 8.39 -16.93 16.35
CA ASN A 285 8.66 -17.51 17.66
C ASN A 285 9.01 -19.01 17.58
N ALA A 286 8.43 -19.74 16.64
CA ALA A 286 8.79 -21.12 16.37
C ALA A 286 10.25 -21.26 15.91
N LYS A 287 10.75 -20.30 15.13
CA LYS A 287 12.10 -20.31 14.60
C LYS A 287 13.13 -19.78 15.58
N LEU A 288 12.79 -18.76 16.38
CA LEU A 288 13.61 -18.33 17.52
C LEU A 288 13.81 -19.49 18.48
N ARG A 289 12.75 -20.24 18.78
CA ARG A 289 12.80 -21.45 19.62
C ARG A 289 13.70 -22.51 18.99
N ASN A 290 13.55 -22.81 17.71
CA ASN A 290 14.37 -23.80 17.00
C ASN A 290 15.82 -23.35 16.87
N THR A 291 16.09 -22.06 16.62
CA THR A 291 17.43 -21.49 16.55
C THR A 291 18.15 -21.59 17.90
N GLN A 292 17.44 -21.41 19.03
CA GLN A 292 18.00 -21.57 20.35
C GLN A 292 18.40 -23.02 20.68
N PHE A 293 17.74 -24.01 20.05
CA PHE A 293 18.11 -25.42 20.16
C PHE A 293 19.28 -25.85 19.23
N LEU A 294 19.74 -24.96 18.34
CA LEU A 294 20.94 -25.20 17.52
C LEU A 294 22.25 -24.95 18.26
N ILE A 295 22.22 -24.38 19.48
CA ILE A 295 23.40 -24.23 20.33
C ILE A 295 23.75 -25.62 20.87
N PRO A 296 24.94 -26.17 20.54
CA PRO A 296 25.34 -27.46 21.09
C PRO A 296 25.34 -27.40 22.62
N ARG A 297 24.66 -28.32 23.25
CA ARG A 297 24.76 -28.49 24.69
C ARG A 297 26.13 -29.13 24.97
N VAL A 298 27.03 -28.39 25.65
CA VAL A 298 28.29 -28.90 26.18
C VAL A 298 28.00 -29.75 27.41
#